data_14c63f59dba53eaaba6260aa92a07046
#
_entry.id   14c63f59dba53eaaba6260aa92a07046
#
_cell.length_a   1.000
_cell.length_b   1.000
_cell.length_c   1.000
_cell.angle_alpha   90.00
_cell.angle_beta   90.00
_cell.angle_gamma   90.00
#
_symmetry.space_group_name_H-M   'P 1'
#
loop_
_entity.id
_entity.type
_entity.pdbx_description
1 polymer ?
#
loop_
_entity_poly.entity_id
_entity_poly.type
_entity_poly.pdbx_seq_one_letter_code
_entity_poly.pdbx_strand_id
1 'polypeptide(L)'
;MKLTQDGEVLAENKVLILYILNKMENPITNDGLLRLVLAVMDMNYFYFQQFLLDLIERNYIVCFNKDGKNVYQITDLGKATLDLTHDMIPGIIKLKVDTSFSGELKETAQKESITAEYTPKSENEYTVTCKINENNSCIFEISVFAGSREEAKRIVAVSYTHL
;
A
#
# COMPACT_ATOMS: atom_id res chain seq x y z
N MET A 1 -13.57 -5.27 -35.79
CA MET A 1 -12.58 -4.21 -35.50
C MET A 1 -12.49 -3.80 -34.04
N LYS A 2 -13.60 -3.75 -33.32
CA LYS A 2 -13.58 -3.45 -31.87
C LYS A 2 -12.95 -4.56 -31.01
N LEU A 3 -13.01 -5.82 -31.44
CA LEU A 3 -12.48 -6.96 -30.69
C LEU A 3 -10.96 -7.04 -30.59
N THR A 4 -10.24 -6.49 -31.57
CA THR A 4 -8.77 -6.49 -31.56
C THR A 4 -8.20 -5.39 -30.63
N GLN A 5 -8.80 -4.22 -30.60
CA GLN A 5 -8.42 -3.15 -29.68
C GLN A 5 -8.74 -3.53 -28.23
N ASP A 6 -9.90 -4.14 -28.01
CA ASP A 6 -10.28 -4.61 -26.68
C ASP A 6 -9.31 -5.71 -26.18
N GLY A 7 -8.83 -6.58 -27.08
CA GLY A 7 -7.86 -7.62 -26.73
C GLY A 7 -6.49 -7.09 -26.33
N GLU A 8 -6.00 -6.07 -27.01
CA GLU A 8 -4.72 -5.41 -26.66
C GLU A 8 -4.82 -4.68 -25.31
N VAL A 9 -5.90 -3.94 -25.10
CA VAL A 9 -6.15 -3.22 -23.83
C VAL A 9 -6.27 -4.20 -22.67
N LEU A 10 -6.95 -5.34 -22.87
CA LEU A 10 -7.05 -6.39 -21.86
C LEU A 10 -5.68 -6.99 -21.52
N ALA A 11 -4.85 -7.23 -22.55
CA ALA A 11 -3.50 -7.74 -22.35
C ALA A 11 -2.61 -6.72 -21.62
N GLU A 12 -2.67 -5.45 -21.99
CA GLU A 12 -1.95 -4.37 -21.30
C GLU A 12 -2.31 -4.30 -19.82
N ASN A 13 -3.59 -4.41 -19.49
CA ASN A 13 -4.08 -4.37 -18.12
C ASN A 13 -3.54 -5.54 -17.28
N LYS A 14 -3.47 -6.73 -17.83
CA LYS A 14 -2.89 -7.90 -17.18
C LYS A 14 -1.38 -7.72 -16.95
N VAL A 15 -0.67 -7.21 -17.96
CA VAL A 15 0.77 -6.93 -17.83
C VAL A 15 1.02 -5.85 -16.80
N LEU A 16 0.16 -4.84 -16.73
CA LEU A 16 0.23 -3.79 -15.70
C LEU A 16 0.12 -4.38 -14.29
N ILE A 17 -0.81 -5.31 -14.06
CA ILE A 17 -0.94 -5.98 -12.77
C ILE A 17 0.35 -6.74 -12.42
N LEU A 18 0.93 -7.47 -13.37
CA LEU A 18 2.21 -8.15 -13.18
C LEU A 18 3.34 -7.16 -12.86
N TYR A 19 3.38 -6.03 -13.54
CA TYR A 19 4.38 -4.99 -13.32
C TYR A 19 4.29 -4.42 -11.90
N ILE A 20 3.09 -4.14 -11.42
CA ILE A 20 2.87 -3.66 -10.05
C ILE A 20 3.29 -4.72 -9.03
N LEU A 21 2.87 -5.97 -9.20
CA LEU A 21 3.23 -7.06 -8.30
C LEU A 21 4.73 -7.33 -8.26
N ASN A 22 5.42 -7.18 -9.40
CA ASN A 22 6.87 -7.36 -9.45
C ASN A 22 7.63 -6.29 -8.67
N LYS A 23 7.06 -5.10 -8.50
CA LYS A 23 7.65 -4.03 -7.69
C LYS A 23 7.43 -4.22 -6.20
N MET A 24 6.47 -5.07 -5.81
CA MET A 24 6.18 -5.35 -4.42
C MET A 24 7.15 -6.41 -3.88
N GLU A 25 7.83 -6.10 -2.80
CA GLU A 25 8.72 -7.06 -2.11
C GLU A 25 7.92 -8.12 -1.35
N ASN A 26 6.75 -7.76 -0.87
CA ASN A 26 5.89 -8.62 -0.07
C ASN A 26 4.56 -8.88 -0.77
N PRO A 27 3.90 -10.03 -0.49
CA PRO A 27 2.55 -10.26 -0.98
C PRO A 27 1.60 -9.14 -0.58
N ILE A 28 0.65 -8.82 -1.47
CA ILE A 28 -0.30 -7.72 -1.28
C ILE A 28 -1.73 -8.23 -1.30
N THR A 29 -2.60 -7.60 -0.50
CA THR A 29 -4.01 -7.92 -0.47
C THR A 29 -4.72 -7.46 -1.75
N ASN A 30 -5.92 -8.03 -2.01
CA ASN A 30 -6.76 -7.63 -3.13
C ASN A 30 -7.05 -6.12 -3.11
N ASP A 31 -7.45 -5.59 -1.96
CA ASP A 31 -7.77 -4.18 -1.80
C ASP A 31 -6.54 -3.28 -2.02
N GLY A 32 -5.39 -3.69 -1.52
CA GLY A 32 -4.13 -2.96 -1.71
C GLY A 32 -3.72 -2.93 -3.18
N LEU A 33 -3.82 -4.05 -3.87
CA LEU A 33 -3.50 -4.15 -5.29
C LEU A 33 -4.48 -3.32 -6.15
N LEU A 34 -5.78 -3.40 -5.87
CA LEU A 34 -6.79 -2.61 -6.56
C LEU A 34 -6.52 -1.10 -6.39
N ARG A 35 -6.17 -0.68 -5.19
CA ARG A 35 -5.84 0.72 -4.90
C ARG A 35 -4.66 1.22 -5.74
N LEU A 36 -3.61 0.41 -5.87
CA LEU A 36 -2.45 0.75 -6.70
C LEU A 36 -2.82 0.82 -8.18
N VAL A 37 -3.64 -0.11 -8.67
CA VAL A 37 -4.12 -0.10 -10.06
C VAL A 37 -4.95 1.14 -10.34
N LEU A 38 -5.91 1.48 -9.46
CA LEU A 38 -6.78 2.64 -9.62
C LEU A 38 -6.02 3.98 -9.51
N ALA A 39 -4.86 4.00 -8.85
CA ALA A 39 -4.01 5.18 -8.79
C ALA A 39 -3.38 5.54 -10.15
N VAL A 40 -3.25 4.58 -11.06
CA VAL A 40 -2.59 4.78 -12.35
C VAL A 40 -3.54 4.74 -13.54
N MET A 41 -4.67 4.06 -13.42
CA MET A 41 -5.67 3.98 -14.48
C MET A 41 -7.05 3.64 -13.95
N ASP A 42 -8.07 4.01 -14.71
CA ASP A 42 -9.43 3.56 -14.43
C ASP A 42 -9.60 2.11 -14.86
N MET A 43 -10.10 1.30 -13.93
CA MET A 43 -10.38 -0.10 -14.20
C MET A 43 -11.67 -0.50 -13.46
N ASN A 44 -12.57 -1.17 -14.15
CA ASN A 44 -13.76 -1.72 -13.53
C ASN A 44 -13.38 -2.85 -12.57
N TYR A 45 -13.96 -2.84 -11.37
CA TYR A 45 -13.70 -3.85 -10.34
C TYR A 45 -13.94 -5.28 -10.85
N PHE A 46 -14.99 -5.48 -11.63
CA PHE A 46 -15.31 -6.80 -12.20
C PHE A 46 -14.20 -7.29 -13.13
N TYR A 47 -13.72 -6.45 -14.04
CA TYR A 47 -12.62 -6.80 -14.93
C TYR A 47 -11.33 -7.05 -14.15
N PHE A 48 -11.05 -6.27 -13.14
CA PHE A 48 -9.89 -6.47 -12.26
C PHE A 48 -9.89 -7.87 -11.65
N GLN A 49 -11.03 -8.32 -11.11
CA GLN A 49 -11.16 -9.65 -10.53
C GLN A 49 -10.99 -10.74 -11.59
N GLN A 50 -11.52 -10.54 -12.79
CA GLN A 50 -11.36 -11.47 -13.91
C GLN A 50 -9.88 -11.57 -14.34
N PHE A 51 -9.16 -10.47 -14.39
CA PHE A 51 -7.74 -10.48 -14.71
C PHE A 51 -6.93 -11.25 -13.66
N LEU A 52 -7.24 -11.09 -12.38
CA LEU A 52 -6.58 -11.84 -11.33
C LEU A 52 -6.82 -13.36 -11.48
N LEU A 53 -8.05 -13.77 -11.77
CA LEU A 53 -8.38 -15.18 -12.01
C LEU A 53 -7.62 -15.75 -13.21
N ASP A 54 -7.57 -15.01 -14.32
CA ASP A 54 -6.84 -15.42 -15.51
C ASP A 54 -5.34 -15.57 -15.23
N LEU A 55 -4.76 -14.64 -14.48
CA LEU A 55 -3.34 -14.69 -14.13
C LEU A 55 -3.03 -15.86 -13.18
N ILE A 56 -3.94 -16.20 -12.28
CA ILE A 56 -3.82 -17.37 -11.40
C ILE A 56 -3.89 -18.65 -12.21
N GLU A 57 -4.85 -18.77 -13.12
CA GLU A 57 -5.01 -19.95 -13.98
C GLU A 57 -3.78 -20.23 -14.85
N ARG A 58 -3.12 -19.18 -15.30
CA ARG A 58 -1.89 -19.26 -16.09
C ARG A 58 -0.63 -19.44 -15.24
N ASN A 59 -0.76 -19.49 -13.92
CA ASN A 59 0.36 -19.60 -12.97
C ASN A 59 1.33 -18.40 -13.00
N TYR A 60 0.89 -17.25 -13.45
CA TYR A 60 1.70 -16.03 -13.43
C TYR A 60 1.70 -15.37 -12.05
N ILE A 61 0.65 -15.56 -11.29
CA ILE A 61 0.53 -15.12 -9.90
C ILE A 61 0.01 -16.26 -9.03
N VAL A 62 0.26 -16.19 -7.74
CA VAL A 62 -0.31 -17.09 -6.74
C VAL A 62 -1.14 -16.27 -5.75
N CYS A 63 -2.21 -16.89 -5.27
CA CYS A 63 -3.04 -16.37 -4.20
C CYS A 63 -2.96 -17.33 -3.03
N PHE A 64 -2.68 -16.79 -1.85
CA PHE A 64 -2.68 -17.59 -0.62
C PHE A 64 -3.21 -16.77 0.55
N ASN A 65 -3.60 -17.46 1.61
CA ASN A 65 -4.10 -16.81 2.82
C ASN A 65 -2.95 -16.47 3.75
N LYS A 66 -2.87 -15.22 4.17
CA LYS A 66 -1.92 -14.74 5.17
C LYS A 66 -2.69 -13.90 6.20
N ASP A 67 -2.64 -14.32 7.46
CA ASP A 67 -3.31 -13.63 8.57
C ASP A 67 -4.82 -13.41 8.34
N GLY A 68 -5.49 -14.38 7.74
CA GLY A 68 -6.93 -14.33 7.47
C GLY A 68 -7.33 -13.56 6.22
N LYS A 69 -6.37 -13.05 5.44
CA LYS A 69 -6.61 -12.30 4.20
C LYS A 69 -5.95 -12.99 3.01
N ASN A 70 -6.62 -12.95 1.88
CA ASN A 70 -6.05 -13.40 0.62
C ASN A 70 -5.03 -12.38 0.12
N VAL A 71 -3.82 -12.84 -0.17
CA VAL A 71 -2.72 -12.03 -0.70
C VAL A 71 -2.24 -12.63 -2.02
N TYR A 72 -1.68 -11.76 -2.85
CA TYR A 72 -1.23 -12.10 -4.19
C TYR A 72 0.26 -11.83 -4.34
N GLN A 73 0.93 -12.68 -5.07
CA GLN A 73 2.37 -12.55 -5.35
C GLN A 73 2.65 -13.05 -6.76
N ILE A 74 3.58 -12.37 -7.45
CA ILE A 74 4.03 -12.81 -8.77
C ILE A 74 4.91 -14.06 -8.64
N THR A 75 4.76 -14.98 -9.59
CA THR A 75 5.58 -16.19 -9.68
C THR A 75 6.82 -15.95 -10.55
N ASP A 76 7.76 -16.89 -10.56
CA ASP A 76 8.91 -16.85 -11.47
C ASP A 76 8.48 -16.86 -12.94
N LEU A 77 7.44 -17.63 -13.26
CA LEU A 77 6.84 -17.64 -14.59
C LEU A 77 6.21 -16.28 -14.93
N GLY A 78 5.53 -15.66 -13.97
CA GLY A 78 5.00 -14.30 -14.11
C GLY A 78 6.08 -13.26 -14.37
N LYS A 79 7.20 -13.34 -13.67
CA LYS A 79 8.36 -12.45 -13.89
C LYS A 79 8.96 -12.64 -15.29
N ALA A 80 9.13 -13.87 -15.73
CA ALA A 80 9.62 -14.17 -17.08
C ALA A 80 8.67 -13.65 -18.16
N THR A 81 7.37 -13.80 -17.95
CA THR A 81 6.34 -13.28 -18.85
C THR A 81 6.35 -11.76 -18.89
N LEU A 82 6.53 -11.12 -17.73
CA LEU A 82 6.64 -9.65 -17.64
C LEU A 82 7.85 -9.14 -18.41
N ASP A 83 9.01 -9.79 -18.30
CA ASP A 83 10.23 -9.43 -19.02
C ASP A 83 10.02 -9.43 -20.55
N LEU A 84 9.19 -10.33 -21.04
CA LEU A 84 8.84 -10.43 -22.47
C LEU A 84 7.78 -9.41 -22.92
N THR A 85 6.97 -8.91 -22.00
CA THR A 85 5.76 -8.12 -22.31
C THR A 85 5.77 -6.71 -21.73
N HIS A 86 6.78 -6.33 -20.96
CA HIS A 86 6.81 -5.02 -20.28
C HIS A 86 6.74 -3.84 -21.27
N ASP A 87 7.18 -4.00 -22.51
CA ASP A 87 7.10 -2.97 -23.56
C ASP A 87 5.66 -2.66 -23.98
N MET A 88 4.71 -3.53 -23.67
CA MET A 88 3.28 -3.28 -23.88
C MET A 88 2.73 -2.17 -23.00
N ILE A 89 3.39 -1.88 -21.88
CA ILE A 89 2.95 -0.82 -20.96
C ILE A 89 3.52 0.51 -21.44
N PRO A 90 2.67 1.53 -21.70
CA PRO A 90 3.14 2.87 -22.07
C PRO A 90 4.07 3.45 -20.99
N GLY A 91 5.12 4.15 -21.42
CA GLY A 91 6.12 4.74 -20.52
C GLY A 91 5.52 5.66 -19.46
N ILE A 92 4.45 6.39 -19.80
CA ILE A 92 3.75 7.27 -18.86
C ILE A 92 3.03 6.47 -17.75
N ILE A 93 2.51 5.30 -18.06
CA ILE A 93 1.89 4.42 -17.08
C ILE A 93 2.95 3.84 -16.12
N LYS A 94 4.11 3.42 -16.65
CA LYS A 94 5.24 2.99 -15.82
C LYS A 94 5.67 4.09 -14.84
N LEU A 95 5.76 5.33 -15.33
CA LEU A 95 6.10 6.48 -14.50
C LEU A 95 5.06 6.71 -13.39
N LYS A 96 3.78 6.60 -13.71
CA LYS A 96 2.71 6.72 -12.71
C LYS A 96 2.78 5.62 -11.65
N VAL A 97 3.09 4.40 -12.04
CA VAL A 97 3.30 3.29 -11.09
C VAL A 97 4.46 3.59 -10.16
N ASP A 98 5.59 4.00 -10.70
CA ASP A 98 6.78 4.30 -9.90
C ASP A 98 6.53 5.45 -8.92
N THR A 99 5.80 6.48 -9.35
CA THR A 99 5.42 7.61 -8.51
C THR A 99 4.42 7.19 -7.41
N SER A 100 3.41 6.41 -7.75
CA SER A 100 2.40 5.92 -6.79
C SER A 100 3.02 4.99 -5.76
N PHE A 101 3.93 4.13 -6.18
CA PHE A 101 4.67 3.22 -5.29
C PHE A 101 5.49 4.02 -4.26
N SER A 102 6.18 5.07 -4.71
CA SER A 102 6.92 5.97 -3.82
C SER A 102 5.99 6.70 -2.85
N GLY A 103 4.79 7.10 -3.31
CA GLY A 103 3.76 7.72 -2.49
C GLY A 103 3.23 6.79 -1.40
N GLU A 104 2.91 5.55 -1.74
CA GLU A 104 2.47 4.52 -0.79
C GLU A 104 3.55 4.22 0.27
N LEU A 105 4.81 4.15 -0.15
CA LEU A 105 5.92 4.00 0.79
C LEU A 105 6.04 5.19 1.74
N LYS A 106 5.83 6.40 1.24
CA LYS A 106 5.82 7.61 2.08
C LYS A 106 4.67 7.60 3.06
N GLU A 107 3.47 7.21 2.65
CA GLU A 107 2.32 7.08 3.55
C GLU A 107 2.57 6.05 4.66
N THR A 108 3.18 4.92 4.32
CA THR A 108 3.57 3.90 5.30
C THR A 108 4.63 4.45 6.26
N ALA A 109 5.63 5.15 5.74
CA ALA A 109 6.66 5.81 6.55
C ALA A 109 6.07 6.91 7.43
N GLN A 110 5.09 7.67 6.95
CA GLN A 110 4.37 8.67 7.73
C GLN A 110 3.61 8.06 8.91
N LYS A 111 2.97 6.90 8.72
CA LYS A 111 2.32 6.17 9.82
C LYS A 111 3.34 5.70 10.87
N GLU A 112 4.52 5.30 10.44
CA GLU A 112 5.61 4.90 11.32
C GLU A 112 6.25 6.10 12.05
N SER A 113 6.05 7.31 11.56
CA SER A 113 6.60 8.53 12.12
C SER A 113 5.75 9.17 13.23
N ILE A 114 4.60 8.60 13.56
CA ILE A 114 3.78 9.04 14.69
C ILE A 114 4.42 8.55 15.98
N THR A 115 4.84 9.47 16.83
CA THR A 115 5.41 9.17 18.15
C THR A 115 4.53 9.75 19.24
N ALA A 116 4.29 8.99 20.29
CA ALA A 116 3.58 9.44 21.48
C ALA A 116 4.39 9.03 22.70
N GLU A 117 4.78 10.00 23.51
CA GLU A 117 5.58 9.80 24.71
C GLU A 117 4.94 10.51 25.91
N TYR A 118 5.19 10.01 27.10
CA TYR A 118 4.82 10.73 28.30
C TYR A 118 6.05 10.97 29.18
N THR A 119 6.12 12.17 29.76
CA THR A 119 7.20 12.56 30.66
C THR A 119 6.61 12.99 32.01
N PRO A 120 7.20 12.57 33.13
CA PRO A 120 6.75 13.02 34.43
C PRO A 120 7.17 14.48 34.64
N LYS A 121 6.22 15.28 35.08
CA LYS A 121 6.46 16.70 35.41
C LYS A 121 6.54 16.93 36.92
N SER A 122 5.77 16.20 37.69
CA SER A 122 5.77 16.12 39.14
C SER A 122 5.17 14.79 39.60
N GLU A 123 5.05 14.56 40.93
CA GLU A 123 4.60 13.25 41.45
C GLU A 123 3.29 12.73 40.89
N ASN A 124 2.35 13.61 40.52
CA ASN A 124 1.04 13.23 39.95
C ASN A 124 0.74 14.00 38.66
N GLU A 125 1.75 14.50 37.97
CA GLU A 125 1.58 15.25 36.75
C GLU A 125 2.46 14.68 35.64
N TYR A 126 1.84 14.37 34.53
CA TYR A 126 2.50 13.85 33.33
C TYR A 126 2.12 14.70 32.12
N THR A 127 3.07 14.91 31.26
CA THR A 127 2.81 15.52 29.95
C THR A 127 2.90 14.45 28.87
N VAL A 128 1.82 14.26 28.11
CA VAL A 128 1.79 13.38 26.96
C VAL A 128 2.04 14.23 25.72
N THR A 129 3.09 13.92 24.99
CA THR A 129 3.44 14.61 23.76
C THR A 129 3.24 13.68 22.57
N CYS A 130 2.40 14.09 21.63
CA CYS A 130 2.16 13.40 20.37
C CYS A 130 2.79 14.22 19.24
N LYS A 131 3.64 13.59 18.45
CA LYS A 131 4.30 14.23 17.31
C LYS A 131 4.00 13.47 16.03
N ILE A 132 3.71 14.22 14.98
CA ILE A 132 3.64 13.70 13.61
C ILE A 132 4.81 14.30 12.85
N ASN A 133 5.69 13.43 12.36
CA ASN A 133 6.88 13.83 11.60
C ASN A 133 6.69 13.45 10.13
N GLU A 134 7.08 14.35 9.26
CA GLU A 134 7.13 14.14 7.82
C GLU A 134 8.50 14.59 7.30
N ASN A 135 9.20 13.73 6.56
CA ASN A 135 10.52 14.03 6.00
C ASN A 135 11.52 14.56 7.04
N ASN A 136 11.57 13.93 8.22
CA ASN A 136 12.41 14.32 9.37
C ASN A 136 12.05 15.69 9.97
N SER A 137 10.90 16.25 9.64
CA SER A 137 10.37 17.48 10.21
C SER A 137 9.11 17.21 11.00
N CYS A 138 9.02 17.76 12.21
CA CYS A 138 7.80 17.72 13.00
C CYS A 138 6.77 18.69 12.40
N ILE A 139 5.70 18.15 11.80
CA ILE A 139 4.64 18.96 11.21
C ILE A 139 3.50 19.25 12.17
N PHE A 140 3.38 18.47 13.23
CA PHE A 140 2.30 18.60 14.21
C PHE A 140 2.76 18.07 15.56
N GLU A 141 2.51 18.84 16.63
CA GLU A 141 2.81 18.45 17.99
C GLU A 141 1.67 18.88 18.92
N ILE A 142 1.16 17.93 19.70
CA ILE A 142 0.18 18.19 20.74
C ILE A 142 0.76 17.73 22.06
N SER A 143 0.68 18.59 23.09
CA SER A 143 0.98 18.24 24.46
C SER A 143 -0.30 18.27 25.29
N VAL A 144 -0.57 17.17 26.00
CA VAL A 144 -1.76 16.99 26.81
C VAL A 144 -1.34 16.70 28.25
N PHE A 145 -2.01 17.31 29.20
CA PHE A 145 -1.82 17.04 30.62
C PHE A 145 -2.51 15.75 31.04
N ALA A 146 -1.84 14.93 31.82
CA ALA A 146 -2.40 13.74 32.43
C ALA A 146 -2.17 13.76 33.95
N GLY A 147 -3.20 13.47 34.73
CA GLY A 147 -3.17 13.51 36.19
C GLY A 147 -2.58 12.26 36.85
N SER A 148 -2.33 11.20 36.08
CA SER A 148 -1.74 9.96 36.58
C SER A 148 -0.95 9.25 35.48
N ARG A 149 -0.05 8.36 35.91
CA ARG A 149 0.72 7.54 34.98
C ARG A 149 -0.18 6.62 34.13
N GLU A 150 -1.21 6.09 34.72
CA GLU A 150 -2.18 5.23 34.03
C GLU A 150 -2.96 6.00 32.95
N GLU A 151 -3.37 7.23 33.28
CA GLU A 151 -4.02 8.11 32.32
C GLU A 151 -3.07 8.49 31.16
N ALA A 152 -1.81 8.80 31.46
CA ALA A 152 -0.79 9.09 30.45
C ALA A 152 -0.59 7.90 29.50
N LYS A 153 -0.48 6.69 30.02
CA LYS A 153 -0.37 5.47 29.22
C LYS A 153 -1.60 5.24 28.34
N ARG A 154 -2.79 5.53 28.84
CA ARG A 154 -4.04 5.42 28.09
C ARG A 154 -4.10 6.40 26.94
N ILE A 155 -3.69 7.65 27.15
CA ILE A 155 -3.64 8.67 26.11
C ILE A 155 -2.64 8.28 25.02
N VAL A 156 -1.46 7.78 25.38
CA VAL A 156 -0.46 7.28 24.43
C VAL A 156 -1.04 6.15 23.57
N ALA A 157 -1.70 5.16 24.17
CA ALA A 157 -2.29 4.04 23.46
C ALA A 157 -3.41 4.50 22.49
N VAL A 158 -4.26 5.43 22.92
CA VAL A 158 -5.31 6.01 22.07
C VAL A 158 -4.72 6.78 20.90
N SER A 159 -3.63 7.51 21.08
CA SER A 159 -2.95 8.27 20.03
C SER A 159 -2.47 7.37 18.90
N TYR A 160 -1.93 6.19 19.19
CA TYR A 160 -1.51 5.22 18.17
C TYR A 160 -2.69 4.54 17.46
N THR A 161 -3.86 4.49 18.06
CA THR A 161 -5.04 3.79 17.52
C THR A 161 -5.91 4.71 16.65
N HIS A 162 -5.98 6.00 16.96
CA HIS A 162 -6.89 6.96 16.33
C HIS A 162 -6.22 8.04 15.47
N LEU A 163 -4.92 8.07 15.42
CA LEU A 163 -4.16 8.90 14.50
C LEU A 163 -3.67 8.08 13.31
#